data_2795f94f5262194966f2a28147314537
#
_entry.id   2795f94f5262194966f2a28147314537
#
_cell.length_a   1.000
_cell.length_b   1.000
_cell.length_c   1.000
_cell.angle_alpha   90.00
_cell.angle_beta   90.00
_cell.angle_gamma   90.00
#
_symmetry.space_group_name_H-M   'P 1'
#
loop_
_entity.id
_entity.type
_entity.pdbx_description
1 polymer ?
#
loop_
_entity_poly.entity_id
_entity_poly.type
_entity_poly.pdbx_seq_one_letter_code
_entity_poly.pdbx_strand_id
1 'polypeptide(L)'
;MKLFSKIIIASSLALNLNAQIFSVFFENDVINGEDKHYTNGTYFTYLSDKDTNNISKYNNSFLDLISKIPTFNNDTKYQTLGMTYSHLAFTPNNLDKKEKIIGDLPYAGVATLDFILYKWEENFFHEYVLTLGAVGPSTNTDSFQKSFHDVIGSKDPKGLNNQLDDDF
;
A
#
# COMPACT_ATOMS: atom_id res chain seq x y z
N MET A 1 2.48 -27.97 25.35
CA MET A 1 2.82 -26.55 25.17
C MET A 1 3.62 -26.45 23.88
N LYS A 2 2.96 -26.21 22.73
CA LYS A 2 3.66 -26.13 21.45
C LYS A 2 4.04 -24.67 21.23
N LEU A 3 5.33 -24.40 21.30
CA LEU A 3 5.92 -23.11 20.93
C LEU A 3 5.88 -23.01 19.40
N PHE A 4 4.80 -22.47 18.85
CA PHE A 4 4.78 -22.08 17.43
C PHE A 4 5.62 -20.81 17.29
N SER A 5 6.79 -20.98 16.70
CA SER A 5 7.63 -19.89 16.25
C SER A 5 6.83 -19.10 15.22
N LYS A 6 6.37 -17.92 15.58
CA LYS A 6 5.63 -17.03 14.69
C LYS A 6 6.63 -16.35 13.79
N ILE A 7 6.62 -16.71 12.53
CA ILE A 7 7.52 -16.14 11.52
C ILE A 7 6.79 -14.96 10.90
N ILE A 8 7.37 -13.77 11.06
CA ILE A 8 7.01 -12.62 10.23
C ILE A 8 7.49 -12.95 8.82
N ILE A 9 6.58 -13.27 7.92
CA ILE A 9 6.90 -13.34 6.49
C ILE A 9 6.60 -11.96 5.93
N ALA A 10 7.49 -11.01 6.18
CA ALA A 10 7.65 -9.89 5.27
C ALA A 10 8.40 -10.45 4.06
N SER A 11 7.67 -11.01 3.10
CA SER A 11 8.28 -11.46 1.86
C SER A 11 8.31 -10.28 0.90
N SER A 12 9.49 -9.67 0.72
CA SER A 12 9.73 -8.80 -0.42
C SER A 12 10.28 -9.64 -1.56
N LEU A 13 9.51 -9.81 -2.61
CA LEU A 13 10.01 -10.33 -3.87
C LEU A 13 10.42 -9.13 -4.73
N ALA A 14 11.71 -8.88 -4.87
CA ALA A 14 12.23 -7.89 -5.80
C ALA A 14 12.69 -8.60 -7.08
N LEU A 15 12.06 -8.28 -8.19
CA LEU A 15 12.47 -8.74 -9.52
C LEU A 15 13.19 -7.58 -10.22
N ASN A 16 14.47 -7.78 -10.53
CA ASN A 16 15.23 -6.86 -11.38
C ASN A 16 15.04 -7.27 -12.84
N LEU A 17 14.21 -6.55 -13.55
CA LEU A 17 14.02 -6.69 -14.98
C LEU A 17 14.61 -5.46 -15.67
N ASN A 18 15.83 -5.57 -16.22
CA ASN A 18 16.51 -4.49 -16.95
C ASN A 18 16.59 -3.16 -16.16
N ALA A 19 17.08 -3.20 -14.92
CA ALA A 19 17.17 -2.06 -13.98
C ALA A 19 15.83 -1.49 -13.46
N GLN A 20 14.69 -2.09 -13.80
CA GLN A 20 13.40 -1.81 -13.16
C GLN A 20 13.23 -2.64 -11.89
N ILE A 21 12.54 -2.10 -10.91
CA ILE A 21 12.27 -2.79 -9.65
C ILE A 21 10.76 -3.03 -9.53
N PHE A 22 10.41 -4.29 -9.34
CA PHE A 22 9.07 -4.65 -8.88
C PHE A 22 9.19 -5.28 -7.51
N SER A 23 8.40 -4.79 -6.53
CA SER A 23 8.37 -5.35 -5.19
C SER A 23 6.95 -5.62 -4.73
N VAL A 24 6.79 -6.69 -3.96
CA VAL A 24 5.57 -7.00 -3.22
C VAL A 24 5.92 -7.02 -1.76
N PHE A 25 5.19 -6.25 -0.97
CA PHE A 25 5.36 -6.23 0.47
C PHE A 25 4.02 -6.60 1.13
N PHE A 26 4.08 -7.44 2.14
CA PHE A 26 2.91 -7.93 2.86
C PHE A 26 3.15 -7.82 4.36
N GLU A 27 2.19 -7.22 5.06
CA GLU A 27 2.17 -7.07 6.51
C GLU A 27 0.92 -7.72 7.10
N ASN A 28 1.05 -8.33 8.26
CA ASN A 28 -0.09 -8.89 8.99
C ASN A 28 0.20 -8.95 10.50
N ASP A 29 -0.75 -8.51 11.32
CA ASP A 29 -0.61 -8.44 12.77
C ASP A 29 -0.94 -9.76 13.51
N VAL A 30 -1.61 -10.70 12.85
CA VAL A 30 -1.88 -12.06 13.40
C VAL A 30 -0.63 -12.73 13.96
N ILE A 31 0.54 -12.32 13.49
CA ILE A 31 1.85 -12.77 13.98
C ILE A 31 2.04 -12.49 15.46
N ASN A 32 1.49 -11.39 15.97
CA ASN A 32 1.54 -11.04 17.39
C ASN A 32 0.42 -11.69 18.22
N GLY A 33 -0.50 -12.42 17.59
CA GLY A 33 -1.62 -13.11 18.23
C GLY A 33 -2.80 -12.19 18.55
N GLU A 34 -2.80 -10.99 18.04
CA GLU A 34 -3.82 -9.99 18.19
C GLU A 34 -4.22 -9.50 16.80
N ASP A 35 -5.40 -9.91 16.34
CA ASP A 35 -6.00 -9.45 15.09
C ASP A 35 -6.89 -8.25 15.41
N LYS A 36 -6.28 -7.06 15.52
CA LYS A 36 -6.97 -5.82 15.89
C LYS A 36 -6.27 -4.59 15.34
N HIS A 37 -7.05 -3.55 15.06
CA HIS A 37 -6.61 -2.26 14.54
C HIS A 37 -6.12 -2.36 13.09
N TYR A 38 -4.83 -2.39 12.83
CA TYR A 38 -4.27 -2.61 11.51
C TYR A 38 -4.03 -4.11 11.31
N THR A 39 -4.89 -4.75 10.54
CA THR A 39 -4.90 -6.22 10.42
C THR A 39 -3.96 -6.71 9.34
N ASN A 40 -4.00 -6.10 8.16
CA ASN A 40 -3.07 -6.42 7.10
C ASN A 40 -2.85 -5.28 6.13
N GLY A 41 -1.72 -5.32 5.43
CA GLY A 41 -1.40 -4.48 4.30
C GLY A 41 -0.68 -5.26 3.21
N THR A 42 -1.06 -4.99 1.98
CA THR A 42 -0.41 -5.52 0.79
C THR A 42 -0.03 -4.36 -0.11
N TYR A 43 1.22 -4.36 -0.55
CA TYR A 43 1.77 -3.30 -1.37
C TYR A 43 2.43 -3.89 -2.61
N PHE A 44 2.10 -3.34 -3.77
CA PHE A 44 2.72 -3.65 -5.04
C PHE A 44 3.40 -2.41 -5.56
N THR A 45 4.72 -2.42 -5.59
CA THR A 45 5.50 -1.26 -6.02
C THR A 45 6.25 -1.56 -7.30
N TYR A 46 6.15 -0.65 -8.23
CA TYR A 46 6.97 -0.62 -9.43
C TYR A 46 7.81 0.66 -9.45
N LEU A 47 9.10 0.53 -9.73
CA LEU A 47 10.00 1.65 -9.99
C LEU A 47 10.60 1.49 -11.38
N SER A 48 10.59 2.57 -12.16
CA SER A 48 11.23 2.61 -13.47
C SER A 48 12.75 2.62 -13.33
N ASP A 49 13.42 2.43 -14.46
CA ASP A 49 14.86 2.67 -14.56
C ASP A 49 15.22 4.07 -14.10
N LYS A 50 16.39 4.18 -13.51
CA LYS A 50 17.06 5.44 -13.26
C LYS A 50 17.30 6.16 -14.57
N ASP A 51 16.67 7.30 -14.77
CA ASP A 51 16.92 8.17 -15.90
C ASP A 51 17.88 9.29 -15.51
N THR A 52 18.85 9.54 -16.39
CA THR A 52 19.87 10.56 -16.15
C THR A 52 19.50 11.92 -16.72
N ASN A 53 18.39 12.08 -17.45
CA ASN A 53 18.15 13.38 -18.09
C ASN A 53 16.78 13.68 -18.67
N ASN A 54 15.66 13.06 -18.33
CA ASN A 54 14.40 13.68 -18.76
C ASN A 54 13.13 12.88 -18.45
N ILE A 55 12.26 13.46 -17.61
CA ILE A 55 10.82 13.17 -17.60
C ILE A 55 10.21 13.29 -19.01
N SER A 56 10.76 14.12 -19.88
CA SER A 56 10.32 14.33 -21.27
C SER A 56 10.41 13.07 -22.16
N LYS A 57 11.12 12.04 -21.76
CA LYS A 57 11.18 10.75 -22.47
C LYS A 57 9.83 9.99 -22.37
N TYR A 58 9.09 10.22 -21.31
CA TYR A 58 7.75 9.68 -21.17
C TYR A 58 6.80 10.67 -21.84
N ASN A 59 6.43 10.44 -23.08
CA ASN A 59 5.47 11.25 -23.86
C ASN A 59 4.06 11.15 -23.24
N ASN A 60 3.92 11.64 -21.99
CA ASN A 60 2.72 11.55 -21.20
C ASN A 60 2.33 12.96 -20.74
N SER A 61 1.12 13.37 -21.09
CA SER A 61 0.56 14.71 -20.80
C SER A 61 0.58 15.05 -19.29
N PHE A 62 0.46 14.05 -18.42
CA PHE A 62 0.50 14.23 -16.98
C PHE A 62 1.91 14.60 -16.48
N LEU A 63 2.94 13.92 -16.99
CA LEU A 63 4.33 14.22 -16.65
C LEU A 63 4.78 15.57 -17.21
N ASP A 64 4.28 15.96 -18.41
CA ASP A 64 4.50 17.29 -18.97
C ASP A 64 3.85 18.38 -18.11
N LEU A 65 2.67 18.14 -17.57
CA LEU A 65 2.03 19.05 -16.63
C LEU A 65 2.83 19.22 -15.35
N ILE A 66 3.29 18.11 -14.75
CA ILE A 66 4.10 18.13 -13.52
C ILE A 66 5.44 18.84 -13.75
N SER A 67 6.08 18.63 -14.90
CA SER A 67 7.37 19.26 -15.22
C SER A 67 7.31 20.79 -15.26
N LYS A 68 6.13 21.36 -15.45
CA LYS A 68 5.91 22.82 -15.44
C LYS A 68 5.82 23.42 -14.06
N ILE A 69 5.70 22.61 -13.01
CA ILE A 69 5.72 23.08 -11.62
C ILE A 69 7.19 23.38 -11.24
N PRO A 70 7.54 24.60 -10.82
CA PRO A 70 8.94 25.00 -10.59
C PRO A 70 9.71 24.07 -9.65
N THR A 71 9.04 23.55 -8.63
CA THR A 71 9.62 22.60 -7.66
C THR A 71 10.05 21.27 -8.32
N PHE A 72 9.39 20.87 -9.40
CA PHE A 72 9.70 19.64 -10.13
C PHE A 72 10.69 19.84 -11.28
N ASN A 73 10.91 21.09 -11.69
CA ASN A 73 11.75 21.44 -12.83
C ASN A 73 13.23 21.65 -12.47
N ASN A 74 13.67 21.18 -11.29
CA ASN A 74 15.08 21.22 -10.94
C ASN A 74 15.84 20.20 -11.77
N ASP A 75 16.91 20.65 -12.45
CA ASP A 75 17.84 19.78 -13.16
C ASP A 75 18.59 18.92 -12.13
N THR A 76 18.03 17.75 -11.85
CA THR A 76 18.67 16.76 -10.98
C THR A 76 19.38 15.71 -11.83
N LYS A 77 20.53 15.24 -11.34
CA LYS A 77 21.37 14.26 -12.04
C LYS A 77 20.65 12.93 -12.27
N TYR A 78 19.79 12.56 -11.33
CA TYR A 78 19.07 11.29 -11.34
C TYR A 78 17.62 11.45 -10.98
N GLN A 79 16.75 10.67 -11.63
CA GLN A 79 15.32 10.58 -11.31
C GLN A 79 14.79 9.19 -11.58
N THR A 80 13.71 8.81 -10.91
CA THR A 80 12.97 7.57 -11.11
C THR A 80 11.49 7.83 -10.87
N LEU A 81 10.66 7.25 -11.72
CA LEU A 81 9.21 7.22 -11.54
C LEU A 81 8.81 5.93 -10.84
N GLY A 82 7.88 6.05 -9.93
CA GLY A 82 7.31 4.92 -9.22
C GLY A 82 5.79 4.93 -9.21
N MET A 83 5.24 3.77 -8.96
CA MET A 83 3.82 3.58 -8.69
C MET A 83 3.67 2.51 -7.62
N THR A 84 2.89 2.80 -6.57
CA THR A 84 2.55 1.82 -5.54
C THR A 84 1.04 1.68 -5.45
N TYR A 85 0.54 0.47 -5.58
CA TYR A 85 -0.81 0.13 -5.15
C TYR A 85 -0.74 -0.45 -3.75
N SER A 86 -1.55 0.10 -2.84
CA SER A 86 -1.67 -0.38 -1.47
C SER A 86 -3.10 -0.82 -1.18
N HIS A 87 -3.23 -1.90 -0.43
CA HIS A 87 -4.50 -2.39 0.05
C HIS A 87 -4.39 -2.73 1.53
N LEU A 88 -5.15 -2.01 2.37
CA LEU A 88 -5.04 -2.07 3.82
C LEU A 88 -6.38 -2.48 4.43
N ALA A 89 -6.33 -3.27 5.48
CA ALA A 89 -7.49 -3.67 6.25
C ALA A 89 -7.35 -3.25 7.71
N PHE A 90 -8.39 -2.63 8.23
CA PHE A 90 -8.51 -2.22 9.62
C PHE A 90 -9.70 -2.93 10.26
N THR A 91 -9.51 -3.42 11.48
CA THR A 91 -10.53 -4.13 12.24
C THR A 91 -10.60 -3.63 13.68
N PRO A 92 -11.78 -3.73 14.34
CA PRO A 92 -11.90 -3.46 15.77
C PRO A 92 -11.23 -4.56 16.61
N ASN A 93 -11.09 -4.30 17.90
CA ASN A 93 -10.55 -5.27 18.87
C ASN A 93 -11.35 -6.58 18.95
N ASN A 94 -12.64 -6.55 18.66
CA ASN A 94 -13.53 -7.71 18.77
C ASN A 94 -14.13 -8.07 17.41
N LEU A 95 -13.54 -9.05 16.75
CA LEU A 95 -13.96 -9.53 15.44
C LEU A 95 -15.28 -10.30 15.42
N ASP A 96 -15.77 -10.76 16.59
CA ASP A 96 -17.05 -11.46 16.73
C ASP A 96 -18.25 -10.52 16.70
N LYS A 97 -18.06 -9.23 16.93
CA LYS A 97 -19.13 -8.24 16.85
C LYS A 97 -19.40 -7.82 15.42
N LYS A 98 -20.68 -7.84 15.05
CA LYS A 98 -21.15 -7.36 13.74
C LYS A 98 -21.35 -5.85 13.72
N GLU A 99 -21.67 -5.26 14.87
CA GLU A 99 -22.03 -3.86 15.00
C GLU A 99 -20.80 -3.01 15.31
N LYS A 100 -20.87 -1.73 14.93
CA LYS A 100 -19.83 -0.75 15.26
C LYS A 100 -19.63 -0.66 16.77
N ILE A 101 -18.40 -0.79 17.22
CA ILE A 101 -18.04 -0.68 18.64
C ILE A 101 -17.74 0.79 18.95
N ILE A 102 -18.49 1.37 19.90
CA ILE A 102 -18.26 2.75 20.32
C ILE A 102 -16.91 2.83 21.03
N GLY A 103 -16.04 3.74 20.58
CA GLY A 103 -14.71 3.95 21.17
C GLY A 103 -13.62 2.98 20.66
N ASP A 104 -13.93 2.21 19.62
CA ASP A 104 -12.96 1.34 18.93
C ASP A 104 -12.89 1.69 17.45
N LEU A 105 -11.84 1.21 16.77
CA LEU A 105 -11.73 1.38 15.32
C LEU A 105 -12.88 0.65 14.62
N PRO A 106 -13.52 1.26 13.62
CA PRO A 106 -14.45 0.55 12.76
C PRO A 106 -13.72 -0.42 11.85
N TYR A 107 -14.45 -1.36 11.27
CA TYR A 107 -13.95 -2.05 10.09
C TYR A 107 -13.78 -1.04 8.96
N ALA A 108 -12.66 -1.11 8.26
CA ALA A 108 -12.40 -0.28 7.09
C ALA A 108 -11.44 -0.98 6.13
N GLY A 109 -11.79 -0.96 4.87
CA GLY A 109 -10.85 -1.22 3.79
C GLY A 109 -10.32 0.11 3.26
N VAL A 110 -9.05 0.15 2.93
CA VAL A 110 -8.42 1.30 2.27
C VAL A 110 -7.62 0.78 1.08
N ALA A 111 -7.84 1.38 -0.09
CA ALA A 111 -7.02 1.11 -1.26
C ALA A 111 -6.45 2.42 -1.79
N THR A 112 -5.15 2.46 -2.05
CA THR A 112 -4.49 3.65 -2.58
C THR A 112 -3.66 3.33 -3.82
N LEU A 113 -3.50 4.34 -4.65
CA LEU A 113 -2.57 4.36 -5.76
C LEU A 113 -1.69 5.59 -5.64
N ASP A 114 -0.41 5.36 -5.40
CA ASP A 114 0.61 6.38 -5.28
C ASP A 114 1.36 6.53 -6.61
N PHE A 115 1.49 7.76 -7.07
CA PHE A 115 2.37 8.14 -8.17
C PHE A 115 3.57 8.84 -7.57
N ILE A 116 4.75 8.30 -7.79
CA ILE A 116 5.97 8.68 -7.08
C ILE A 116 6.98 9.22 -8.09
N LEU A 117 7.60 10.35 -7.75
CA LEU A 117 8.74 10.89 -8.44
C LEU A 117 9.89 11.06 -7.45
N TYR A 118 10.95 10.29 -7.65
CA TYR A 118 12.22 10.46 -6.95
C TYR A 118 13.17 11.30 -7.79
N LYS A 119 13.83 12.26 -7.14
CA LYS A 119 14.89 13.08 -7.72
C LYS A 119 16.05 13.17 -6.75
N TRP A 120 17.27 12.94 -7.21
CA TRP A 120 18.42 13.00 -6.31
C TRP A 120 19.72 13.39 -6.99
N GLU A 121 20.63 13.88 -6.18
CA GLU A 121 22.04 14.14 -6.44
C GLU A 121 22.90 13.59 -5.30
N GLU A 122 24.18 13.98 -5.28
CA GLU A 122 25.13 13.48 -4.27
C GLU A 122 24.75 13.86 -2.83
N ASN A 123 24.13 15.03 -2.63
CA ASN A 123 23.91 15.62 -1.30
C ASN A 123 22.42 15.78 -0.94
N PHE A 124 21.49 15.47 -1.83
CA PHE A 124 20.07 15.62 -1.54
C PHE A 124 19.20 14.61 -2.29
N PHE A 125 18.06 14.34 -1.71
CA PHE A 125 17.03 13.47 -2.23
C PHE A 125 15.66 14.15 -2.05
N HIS A 126 14.87 14.14 -3.11
CA HIS A 126 13.48 14.59 -3.09
C HIS A 126 12.56 13.45 -3.49
N GLU A 127 11.49 13.30 -2.73
CA GLU A 127 10.37 12.43 -3.04
C GLU A 127 9.11 13.27 -3.17
N TYR A 128 8.40 13.08 -4.26
CA TYR A 128 7.09 13.65 -4.49
C TYR A 128 6.12 12.52 -4.69
N VAL A 129 5.04 12.52 -3.91
CA VAL A 129 4.01 11.48 -3.97
C VAL A 129 2.65 12.15 -4.16
N LEU A 130 1.91 11.68 -5.16
CA LEU A 130 0.50 11.95 -5.32
C LEU A 130 -0.26 10.67 -5.03
N THR A 131 -1.04 10.66 -3.94
CA THR A 131 -1.87 9.55 -3.54
C THR A 131 -3.32 9.80 -3.94
N LEU A 132 -3.91 8.83 -4.63
CA LEU A 132 -5.34 8.72 -4.85
C LEU A 132 -5.83 7.47 -4.12
N GLY A 133 -6.97 7.55 -3.43
CA GLY A 133 -7.43 6.42 -2.64
C GLY A 133 -8.92 6.36 -2.45
N ALA A 134 -9.37 5.21 -1.98
CA ALA A 134 -10.74 4.97 -1.57
C ALA A 134 -10.75 4.25 -0.22
N VAL A 135 -11.78 4.53 0.56
CA VAL A 135 -12.09 3.85 1.83
C VAL A 135 -13.45 3.21 1.69
N GLY A 136 -13.66 2.06 2.32
CA GLY A 136 -14.98 1.43 2.41
C GLY A 136 -15.18 0.21 1.52
N PRO A 137 -16.43 -0.20 1.29
CA PRO A 137 -16.80 -1.43 0.58
C PRO A 137 -16.26 -1.54 -0.84
N SER A 138 -16.10 -0.42 -1.55
CA SER A 138 -15.57 -0.36 -2.91
C SER A 138 -14.14 -0.92 -3.02
N THR A 139 -13.41 -0.97 -1.91
CA THR A 139 -12.05 -1.54 -1.84
C THR A 139 -12.01 -3.07 -1.91
N ASN A 140 -13.17 -3.77 -1.81
CA ASN A 140 -13.28 -5.23 -1.77
C ASN A 140 -12.50 -5.91 -0.62
N THR A 141 -12.20 -5.19 0.44
CA THR A 141 -11.37 -5.68 1.55
C THR A 141 -11.99 -6.89 2.26
N ASP A 142 -13.31 -6.98 2.31
CA ASP A 142 -14.03 -8.13 2.89
C ASP A 142 -13.71 -9.43 2.15
N SER A 143 -13.75 -9.41 0.82
CA SER A 143 -13.45 -10.58 -0.01
C SER A 143 -11.98 -10.98 0.09
N PHE A 144 -11.09 -9.98 0.11
CA PHE A 144 -9.66 -10.21 0.24
C PHE A 144 -9.34 -10.83 1.60
N GLN A 145 -9.88 -10.28 2.68
CA GLN A 145 -9.62 -10.76 4.03
C GLN A 145 -10.17 -12.16 4.28
N LYS A 146 -11.37 -12.47 3.79
CA LYS A 146 -11.93 -13.84 3.85
C LYS A 146 -11.02 -14.83 3.13
N SER A 147 -10.62 -14.53 1.90
CA SER A 147 -9.72 -15.41 1.14
C SER A 147 -8.38 -15.63 1.84
N PHE A 148 -7.87 -14.61 2.51
CA PHE A 148 -6.63 -14.70 3.28
C PHE A 148 -6.82 -15.56 4.53
N HIS A 149 -7.90 -15.38 5.29
CA HIS A 149 -8.22 -16.16 6.47
C HIS A 149 -8.42 -17.65 6.16
N ASP A 150 -9.04 -17.95 5.02
CA ASP A 150 -9.17 -19.34 4.54
C ASP A 150 -7.79 -20.00 4.35
N VAL A 151 -6.81 -19.26 3.83
CA VAL A 151 -5.45 -19.78 3.60
C VAL A 151 -4.69 -20.01 4.91
N ILE A 152 -4.81 -19.09 5.88
CA ILE A 152 -4.07 -19.16 7.15
C ILE A 152 -4.83 -19.93 8.25
N GLY A 153 -6.08 -20.31 8.02
CA GLY A 153 -6.94 -21.00 9.00
C GLY A 153 -7.37 -20.09 10.16
N SER A 154 -7.48 -18.79 9.94
CA SER A 154 -7.99 -17.83 10.91
C SER A 154 -9.51 -17.70 10.87
N LYS A 155 -10.11 -17.10 11.91
CA LYS A 155 -11.56 -16.86 11.94
C LYS A 155 -11.91 -15.65 11.09
N ASP A 156 -13.00 -15.75 10.34
CA ASP A 156 -13.51 -14.63 9.58
C ASP A 156 -14.07 -13.52 10.50
N PRO A 157 -13.74 -12.27 10.22
CA PRO A 157 -14.32 -11.12 10.88
C PRO A 157 -15.82 -11.01 10.54
N LYS A 158 -16.68 -10.94 11.57
CA LYS A 158 -18.14 -10.97 11.35
C LYS A 158 -18.75 -9.63 10.95
N GLY A 159 -18.03 -8.54 11.13
CA GLY A 159 -18.54 -7.16 10.99
C GLY A 159 -18.13 -6.45 9.71
N LEU A 160 -17.48 -7.10 8.76
CA LEU A 160 -17.01 -6.48 7.51
C LEU A 160 -18.14 -5.87 6.67
N ASN A 161 -19.37 -6.37 6.80
CA ASN A 161 -20.55 -5.77 6.15
C ASN A 161 -20.99 -4.44 6.78
N ASN A 162 -20.42 -4.07 7.93
CA ASN A 162 -20.68 -2.83 8.67
C ASN A 162 -19.40 -1.97 8.74
N GLN A 163 -18.56 -2.03 7.73
CA GLN A 163 -17.40 -1.18 7.60
C GLN A 163 -17.79 0.29 7.33
N LEU A 164 -16.82 1.19 7.33
CA LEU A 164 -17.04 2.58 6.92
C LEU A 164 -17.64 2.63 5.52
N ASP A 165 -18.49 3.62 5.29
CA ASP A 165 -19.06 3.90 3.98
C ASP A 165 -17.94 4.31 2.99
N ASP A 166 -18.26 4.23 1.69
CA ASP A 166 -17.31 4.64 0.66
C ASP A 166 -17.01 6.14 0.72
N ASP A 167 -15.71 6.46 0.65
CA ASP A 167 -15.18 7.81 0.48
C ASP A 167 -13.94 7.77 -0.44
N PHE A 168 -13.67 8.91 -1.17
CA PHE A 168 -12.62 8.99 -2.20
C PHE A 168 -11.77 10.24 -2.06
#